data_cf72988f2f1696e356d63bb62e7af9dd
#
_entry.id   cf72988f2f1696e356d63bb62e7af9dd
#
_cell.length_a   1.000
_cell.length_b   1.000
_cell.length_c   1.000
_cell.angle_alpha   90.00
_cell.angle_beta   90.00
_cell.angle_gamma   90.00
#
_symmetry.space_group_name_H-M   'P 1'
#
loop_
_entity.id
_entity.type
_entity.pdbx_description
1 polymer ?
#
loop_
_entity_poly.entity_id
_entity_poly.type
_entity_poly.pdbx_seq_one_letter_code
_entity_poly.pdbx_strand_id
1 'polypeptide(L)'
;FAEQFLELGSEKYSHIYGSAASRIPFQVKDPVGWNKFRHRLGQHSMIGASNTMLGVQARRPSLYDLESELSNIETPLFIVTGDEDDHCLQTSLFLKSTVKSSGLLILPKTGHTVPSEEPGMFNIHLSEFLSLNELSRWPSRDPRSNPSEIMKIS
;
A
#
# COMPACT_ATOMS: atom_id res chain seq x y z
N PHE A 1 0.97 8.43 18.71
CA PHE A 1 0.03 7.34 18.33
C PHE A 1 0.01 6.20 19.36
N ALA A 2 1.16 5.56 19.72
CA ALA A 2 1.18 4.39 20.61
C ALA A 2 0.55 4.68 22.00
N GLU A 3 0.87 5.81 22.58
CA GLU A 3 0.27 6.27 23.85
C GLU A 3 -1.23 6.52 23.71
N GLN A 4 -1.64 7.10 22.59
CA GLN A 4 -3.06 7.38 22.31
C GLN A 4 -3.90 6.10 22.24
N PHE A 5 -3.35 4.95 21.79
CA PHE A 5 -4.07 3.67 21.83
C PHE A 5 -4.49 3.29 23.25
N LEU A 6 -3.61 3.50 24.21
CA LEU A 6 -3.85 3.14 25.61
C LEU A 6 -4.77 4.14 26.33
N GLU A 7 -4.61 5.41 26.03
CA GLU A 7 -5.37 6.49 26.69
C GLU A 7 -6.82 6.59 26.18
N LEU A 8 -7.02 6.45 24.87
CA LEU A 8 -8.34 6.66 24.26
C LEU A 8 -9.26 5.44 24.33
N GLY A 9 -8.68 4.25 24.46
CA GLY A 9 -9.40 3.00 24.30
C GLY A 9 -9.77 2.70 22.83
N SER A 10 -10.15 1.44 22.58
CA SER A 10 -10.32 0.92 21.22
C SER A 10 -11.44 1.59 20.42
N GLU A 11 -12.56 1.88 21.06
CA GLU A 11 -13.71 2.48 20.38
C GLU A 11 -13.41 3.89 19.89
N LYS A 12 -12.91 4.76 20.77
CA LYS A 12 -12.58 6.15 20.44
C LYS A 12 -11.44 6.20 19.41
N TYR A 13 -10.42 5.34 19.58
CA TYR A 13 -9.34 5.24 18.62
C TYR A 13 -9.83 4.82 17.24
N SER A 14 -10.76 3.84 17.16
CA SER A 14 -11.32 3.37 15.88
C SER A 14 -12.04 4.47 15.11
N HIS A 15 -12.68 5.40 15.80
CA HIS A 15 -13.30 6.59 15.18
C HIS A 15 -12.24 7.51 14.57
N ILE A 16 -11.20 7.84 15.33
CA ILE A 16 -10.15 8.76 14.89
C ILE A 16 -9.37 8.16 13.72
N TYR A 17 -8.90 6.92 13.89
CA TYR A 17 -8.10 6.25 12.86
C TYR A 17 -8.90 5.87 11.62
N GLY A 18 -10.15 5.44 11.79
CA GLY A 18 -11.05 5.11 10.69
C GLY A 18 -11.48 6.33 9.86
N SER A 19 -11.37 7.53 10.42
CA SER A 19 -11.68 8.81 9.77
C SER A 19 -10.42 9.59 9.37
N ALA A 20 -9.25 8.94 9.33
CA ALA A 20 -8.05 9.56 8.79
C ALA A 20 -8.25 9.94 7.29
N ALA A 21 -7.61 11.04 6.86
CA ALA A 21 -7.84 11.63 5.53
C ALA A 21 -7.82 10.60 4.39
N SER A 22 -6.83 9.71 4.37
CA SER A 22 -6.70 8.65 3.36
C SER A 22 -7.79 7.56 3.41
N ARG A 23 -8.70 7.59 4.39
CA ARG A 23 -9.85 6.66 4.51
C ARG A 23 -11.20 7.32 4.25
N ILE A 24 -11.22 8.62 4.03
CA ILE A 24 -12.44 9.33 3.65
C ILE A 24 -13.00 8.82 2.30
N PRO A 25 -12.19 8.52 1.28
CA PRO A 25 -12.71 7.91 0.05
C PRO A 25 -13.49 6.62 0.30
N PHE A 26 -13.01 5.75 1.19
CA PHE A 26 -13.74 4.54 1.59
C PHE A 26 -15.07 4.85 2.26
N GLN A 27 -15.09 5.80 3.21
CA GLN A 27 -16.31 6.22 3.90
C GLN A 27 -17.36 6.76 2.91
N VAL A 28 -16.94 7.50 1.91
CA VAL A 28 -17.83 8.08 0.90
C VAL A 28 -18.37 7.02 -0.07
N LYS A 29 -17.51 6.10 -0.54
CA LYS A 29 -17.90 5.06 -1.50
C LYS A 29 -18.78 3.98 -0.90
N ASP A 30 -18.42 3.48 0.29
CA ASP A 30 -19.12 2.43 1.00
C ASP A 30 -19.24 2.74 2.50
N PRO A 31 -20.21 3.58 2.89
CA PRO A 31 -20.43 3.92 4.31
C PRO A 31 -20.72 2.70 5.20
N VAL A 32 -21.35 1.66 4.64
CA VAL A 32 -21.69 0.43 5.37
C VAL A 32 -20.42 -0.41 5.61
N GLY A 33 -19.63 -0.62 4.58
CA GLY A 33 -18.35 -1.31 4.69
C GLY A 33 -17.38 -0.57 5.60
N TRP A 34 -17.30 0.75 5.48
CA TRP A 34 -16.49 1.60 6.36
C TRP A 34 -16.92 1.47 7.83
N ASN A 35 -18.21 1.47 8.13
CA ASN A 35 -18.70 1.24 9.50
C ASN A 35 -18.29 -0.14 10.03
N LYS A 36 -18.39 -1.19 9.22
CA LYS A 36 -17.93 -2.54 9.59
C LYS A 36 -16.42 -2.57 9.85
N PHE A 37 -15.63 -1.94 8.99
CA PHE A 37 -14.18 -1.79 9.16
C PHE A 37 -13.86 -1.10 10.49
N ARG A 38 -14.48 0.04 10.76
CA ARG A 38 -14.29 0.80 12.01
C ARG A 38 -14.68 -0.01 13.24
N HIS A 39 -15.79 -0.73 13.18
CA HIS A 39 -16.23 -1.60 14.28
C HIS A 39 -15.19 -2.70 14.58
N ARG A 40 -14.69 -3.38 13.55
CA ARG A 40 -13.64 -4.40 13.70
C ARG A 40 -12.34 -3.81 14.25
N LEU A 41 -11.97 -2.62 13.82
CA LEU A 41 -10.80 -1.90 14.35
C LEU A 41 -10.95 -1.63 15.86
N GLY A 42 -12.16 -1.27 16.32
CA GLY A 42 -12.48 -1.08 17.73
C GLY A 42 -12.42 -2.37 18.57
N GLN A 43 -12.37 -3.54 17.96
CA GLN A 43 -12.23 -4.82 18.66
C GLN A 43 -10.76 -5.25 18.86
N HIS A 44 -9.79 -4.51 18.31
CA HIS A 44 -8.37 -4.83 18.47
C HIS A 44 -7.92 -4.58 19.93
N SER A 45 -6.99 -5.42 20.38
CA SER A 45 -6.30 -5.19 21.64
C SER A 45 -5.46 -3.90 21.55
N MET A 46 -5.74 -2.94 22.42
CA MET A 46 -4.98 -1.68 22.45
C MET A 46 -3.54 -1.88 22.89
N ILE A 47 -3.29 -2.83 23.79
CA ILE A 47 -1.94 -3.23 24.18
C ILE A 47 -1.20 -3.83 22.96
N GLY A 48 -1.86 -4.73 22.21
CA GLY A 48 -1.30 -5.30 20.99
C GLY A 48 -1.01 -4.24 19.93
N ALA A 49 -1.93 -3.32 19.70
CA ALA A 49 -1.76 -2.22 18.75
C ALA A 49 -0.61 -1.28 19.17
N SER A 50 -0.54 -0.88 20.43
CA SER A 50 0.56 -0.06 20.97
C SER A 50 1.91 -0.75 20.82
N ASN A 51 2.01 -2.04 21.19
CA ASN A 51 3.24 -2.82 21.05
C ASN A 51 3.66 -2.97 19.59
N THR A 52 2.72 -3.13 18.65
CA THR A 52 3.01 -3.19 17.21
C THR A 52 3.57 -1.85 16.72
N MET A 53 2.99 -0.73 17.16
CA MET A 53 3.50 0.59 16.79
C MET A 53 4.91 0.85 17.31
N LEU A 54 5.19 0.50 18.57
CA LEU A 54 6.50 0.71 19.20
C LEU A 54 7.55 -0.31 18.73
N GLY A 55 7.16 -1.57 18.62
CA GLY A 55 8.07 -2.68 18.33
C GLY A 55 8.40 -2.85 16.85
N VAL A 56 7.46 -2.52 15.97
CA VAL A 56 7.59 -2.73 14.52
C VAL A 56 7.59 -1.40 13.78
N GLN A 57 6.50 -0.64 13.84
CA GLN A 57 6.33 0.53 12.98
C GLN A 57 7.36 1.64 13.26
N ALA A 58 7.68 1.90 14.53
CA ALA A 58 8.66 2.91 14.92
C ALA A 58 10.12 2.48 14.70
N ARG A 59 10.38 1.18 14.54
CA ARG A 59 11.74 0.63 14.47
C ARG A 59 12.14 0.10 13.10
N ARG A 60 11.19 -0.14 12.22
CA ARG A 60 11.52 -0.60 10.87
C ARG A 60 12.29 0.47 10.10
N PRO A 61 13.26 0.08 9.25
CA PRO A 61 13.95 1.03 8.38
C PRO A 61 12.95 1.66 7.41
N SER A 62 13.30 2.82 6.89
CA SER A 62 12.60 3.41 5.75
C SER A 62 12.87 2.56 4.51
N LEU A 63 11.87 2.42 3.61
CA LEU A 63 12.09 1.77 2.32
C LEU A 63 13.15 2.50 1.48
N TYR A 64 13.30 3.80 1.65
CA TYR A 64 14.35 4.59 0.99
C TYR A 64 15.75 4.22 1.44
N ASP A 65 15.91 3.78 2.69
CA ASP A 65 17.20 3.31 3.24
C ASP A 65 17.60 1.92 2.70
N LEU A 66 16.65 1.21 2.08
CA LEU A 66 16.81 -0.14 1.54
C LEU A 66 16.91 -0.16 -0.01
N GLU A 67 17.24 0.96 -0.65
CA GLU A 67 17.27 1.06 -2.11
C GLU A 67 18.18 0.01 -2.76
N SER A 68 19.35 -0.23 -2.17
CA SER A 68 20.31 -1.23 -2.66
C SER A 68 19.73 -2.64 -2.64
N GLU A 69 19.13 -3.03 -1.54
CA GLU A 69 18.50 -4.35 -1.34
C GLU A 69 17.30 -4.52 -2.26
N LEU A 70 16.45 -3.49 -2.34
CA LEU A 70 15.27 -3.47 -3.20
C LEU A 70 15.63 -3.59 -4.68
N SER A 71 16.73 -2.96 -5.12
CA SER A 71 17.19 -3.03 -6.51
C SER A 71 17.66 -4.43 -6.93
N ASN A 72 18.00 -5.28 -5.96
CA ASN A 72 18.43 -6.66 -6.16
C ASN A 72 17.29 -7.68 -6.02
N ILE A 73 16.05 -7.24 -5.77
CA ILE A 73 14.90 -8.14 -5.72
C ILE A 73 14.58 -8.64 -7.13
N GLU A 74 14.61 -9.96 -7.29
CA GLU A 74 14.21 -10.64 -8.54
C GLU A 74 12.77 -11.14 -8.51
N THR A 75 12.20 -11.28 -7.29
CA THR A 75 10.80 -11.69 -7.11
C THR A 75 9.85 -10.68 -7.76
N PRO A 76 8.87 -11.14 -8.56
CA PRO A 76 7.84 -10.28 -9.10
C PRO A 76 7.11 -9.49 -8.02
N LEU A 77 6.95 -8.20 -8.24
CA LEU A 77 6.30 -7.28 -7.32
C LEU A 77 5.11 -6.59 -8.01
N PHE A 78 3.93 -6.68 -7.40
CA PHE A 78 2.76 -5.92 -7.81
C PHE A 78 2.41 -4.89 -6.74
N ILE A 79 2.52 -3.63 -7.10
CA ILE A 79 2.27 -2.48 -6.23
C ILE A 79 0.89 -1.92 -6.58
N VAL A 80 0.02 -1.77 -5.58
CA VAL A 80 -1.30 -1.19 -5.77
C VAL A 80 -1.51 -0.07 -4.76
N THR A 81 -1.92 1.10 -5.23
CA THR A 81 -2.20 2.28 -4.39
C THR A 81 -3.36 3.08 -4.95
N GLY A 82 -4.03 3.85 -4.09
CA GLY A 82 -4.98 4.86 -4.52
C GLY A 82 -4.30 6.21 -4.80
N ASP A 83 -4.84 7.00 -5.71
CA ASP A 83 -4.32 8.33 -6.03
C ASP A 83 -4.59 9.38 -4.94
N GLU A 84 -5.50 9.08 -4.01
CA GLU A 84 -5.81 9.89 -2.83
C GLU A 84 -5.15 9.35 -1.54
N ASP A 85 -4.21 8.40 -1.66
CA ASP A 85 -3.35 7.94 -0.57
C ASP A 85 -1.98 8.63 -0.64
N ASP A 86 -1.96 9.94 -0.39
CA ASP A 86 -0.78 10.81 -0.52
C ASP A 86 0.46 10.27 0.21
N HIS A 87 0.25 9.60 1.36
CA HIS A 87 1.35 9.05 2.16
C HIS A 87 2.04 7.86 1.50
N CYS A 88 1.33 7.09 0.66
CA CYS A 88 1.84 5.89 0.02
C CYS A 88 2.24 6.11 -1.44
N LEU A 89 1.73 7.17 -2.08
CA LEU A 89 1.91 7.40 -3.51
C LEU A 89 3.39 7.54 -3.89
N GLN A 90 4.14 8.39 -3.19
CA GLN A 90 5.57 8.60 -3.48
C GLN A 90 6.39 7.33 -3.23
N THR A 91 6.10 6.60 -2.16
CA THR A 91 6.76 5.33 -1.85
C THR A 91 6.45 4.26 -2.90
N SER A 92 5.22 4.24 -3.42
CA SER A 92 4.82 3.33 -4.51
C SER A 92 5.59 3.63 -5.81
N LEU A 93 5.77 4.91 -6.15
CA LEU A 93 6.59 5.35 -7.29
C LEU A 93 8.07 4.98 -7.10
N PHE A 94 8.60 5.18 -5.89
CA PHE A 94 9.96 4.78 -5.55
C PHE A 94 10.16 3.26 -5.73
N LEU A 95 9.30 2.43 -5.17
CA LEU A 95 9.36 0.97 -5.35
C LEU A 95 9.29 0.59 -6.82
N LYS A 96 8.40 1.22 -7.60
CA LYS A 96 8.29 0.98 -9.05
C LYS A 96 9.56 1.31 -9.80
N SER A 97 10.26 2.37 -9.43
CA SER A 97 11.51 2.76 -10.08
C SER A 97 12.69 1.89 -9.69
N THR A 98 12.69 1.35 -8.46
CA THR A 98 13.81 0.61 -7.88
C THR A 98 13.76 -0.90 -8.18
N VAL A 99 12.58 -1.53 -8.06
CA VAL A 99 12.42 -2.97 -8.28
C VAL A 99 12.17 -3.27 -9.76
N LYS A 100 13.10 -3.97 -10.39
CA LYS A 100 13.10 -4.23 -11.86
C LYS A 100 11.88 -5.01 -12.35
N SER A 101 11.44 -6.01 -11.57
CA SER A 101 10.29 -6.87 -11.90
C SER A 101 8.98 -6.37 -11.30
N SER A 102 8.85 -5.06 -11.07
CA SER A 102 7.65 -4.46 -10.48
C SER A 102 6.63 -3.99 -11.52
N GLY A 103 5.34 -4.12 -11.19
CA GLY A 103 4.21 -3.43 -11.82
C GLY A 103 3.54 -2.47 -10.84
N LEU A 104 3.01 -1.36 -11.32
CA LEU A 104 2.30 -0.37 -10.50
C LEU A 104 0.92 -0.11 -11.07
N LEU A 105 -0.09 -0.25 -10.21
CA LEU A 105 -1.46 0.15 -10.46
C LEU A 105 -1.82 1.29 -9.50
N ILE A 106 -2.25 2.41 -10.04
CA ILE A 106 -2.80 3.54 -9.29
C ILE A 106 -4.27 3.64 -9.64
N LEU A 107 -5.15 3.50 -8.66
CA LEU A 107 -6.59 3.60 -8.87
C LEU A 107 -7.10 5.00 -8.58
N PRO A 108 -7.87 5.61 -9.50
CA PRO A 108 -8.36 6.97 -9.35
C PRO A 108 -9.44 7.05 -8.26
N LYS A 109 -9.48 8.20 -7.58
CA LYS A 109 -10.47 8.49 -6.54
C LYS A 109 -10.48 7.47 -5.41
N THR A 110 -9.33 6.87 -5.10
CA THR A 110 -9.18 5.77 -4.16
C THR A 110 -8.17 6.16 -3.09
N GLY A 111 -8.51 5.85 -1.83
CA GLY A 111 -7.64 6.11 -0.68
C GLY A 111 -6.80 4.89 -0.30
N HIS A 112 -6.61 4.72 1.00
CA HIS A 112 -5.67 3.75 1.58
C HIS A 112 -6.19 2.30 1.55
N THR A 113 -7.50 2.10 1.46
CA THR A 113 -8.12 0.77 1.59
C THR A 113 -8.55 0.21 0.24
N VAL A 114 -7.64 0.23 -0.74
CA VAL A 114 -7.89 -0.17 -2.13
C VAL A 114 -8.72 -1.44 -2.27
N PRO A 115 -8.43 -2.57 -1.57
CA PRO A 115 -9.23 -3.80 -1.71
C PRO A 115 -10.67 -3.66 -1.23
N SER A 116 -10.94 -2.70 -0.36
CA SER A 116 -12.29 -2.43 0.16
C SER A 116 -13.04 -1.38 -0.64
N GLU A 117 -12.30 -0.42 -1.19
CA GLU A 117 -12.85 0.68 -1.96
C GLU A 117 -13.16 0.30 -3.41
N GLU A 118 -12.29 -0.51 -4.01
CA GLU A 118 -12.35 -0.94 -5.41
C GLU A 118 -12.14 -2.47 -5.54
N PRO A 119 -12.95 -3.31 -4.87
CA PRO A 119 -12.73 -4.76 -4.84
C PRO A 119 -12.74 -5.40 -6.22
N GLY A 120 -13.57 -4.91 -7.14
CA GLY A 120 -13.65 -5.41 -8.51
C GLY A 120 -12.34 -5.21 -9.27
N MET A 121 -11.84 -3.99 -9.32
CA MET A 121 -10.61 -3.64 -10.01
C MET A 121 -9.40 -4.30 -9.35
N PHE A 122 -9.35 -4.28 -8.02
CA PHE A 122 -8.27 -4.93 -7.28
C PHE A 122 -8.18 -6.43 -7.59
N ASN A 123 -9.31 -7.14 -7.53
CA ASN A 123 -9.33 -8.60 -7.77
C ASN A 123 -8.99 -8.97 -9.22
N ILE A 124 -9.45 -8.20 -10.21
CA ILE A 124 -9.12 -8.42 -11.61
C ILE A 124 -7.60 -8.35 -11.82
N HIS A 125 -6.98 -7.25 -11.41
CA HIS A 125 -5.55 -7.05 -11.63
C HIS A 125 -4.67 -7.97 -10.76
N LEU A 126 -5.10 -8.28 -9.54
CA LEU A 126 -4.42 -9.27 -8.70
C LEU A 126 -4.44 -10.66 -9.35
N SER A 127 -5.59 -11.09 -9.86
CA SER A 127 -5.74 -12.39 -10.53
C SER A 127 -4.89 -12.46 -11.80
N GLU A 128 -4.83 -11.38 -12.57
CA GLU A 128 -3.96 -11.27 -13.75
C GLU A 128 -2.48 -11.39 -13.36
N PHE A 129 -2.05 -10.62 -12.34
CA PHE A 129 -0.67 -10.68 -11.83
C PHE A 129 -0.30 -12.10 -11.40
N LEU A 130 -1.15 -12.76 -10.60
CA LEU A 130 -0.90 -14.12 -10.13
C LEU A 130 -0.80 -15.11 -11.28
N SER A 131 -1.71 -15.04 -12.26
CA SER A 131 -1.71 -15.91 -13.43
C SER A 131 -0.47 -15.72 -14.31
N LEU A 132 -0.06 -14.46 -14.54
CA LEU A 132 1.16 -14.17 -15.30
C LEU A 132 2.41 -14.66 -14.57
N ASN A 133 2.43 -14.55 -13.23
CA ASN A 133 3.54 -15.04 -12.43
C ASN A 133 3.64 -16.58 -12.46
N GLU A 134 2.53 -17.30 -12.30
CA GLU A 134 2.47 -18.76 -12.41
C GLU A 134 2.97 -19.26 -13.76
N LEU A 135 2.68 -18.52 -14.84
CA LEU A 135 3.14 -18.82 -16.19
C LEU A 135 4.57 -18.33 -16.50
N SER A 136 5.27 -17.77 -15.52
CA SER A 136 6.59 -17.12 -15.70
C SER A 136 6.58 -16.04 -16.80
N ARG A 137 5.47 -15.30 -16.90
CA ARG A 137 5.23 -14.26 -17.92
C ARG A 137 5.18 -12.84 -17.34
N TRP A 138 5.70 -12.65 -16.13
CA TRP A 138 5.91 -11.34 -15.52
C TRP A 138 7.39 -10.95 -15.60
N PRO A 139 7.84 -10.36 -16.71
CA PRO A 139 9.26 -10.08 -16.92
C PRO A 139 9.72 -8.85 -16.14
N SER A 140 11.03 -8.77 -15.94
CA SER A 140 11.65 -7.51 -15.56
C SER A 140 11.47 -6.45 -16.66
N ARG A 141 11.54 -5.18 -16.28
CA ARG A 141 11.49 -4.06 -17.22
C ARG A 141 12.63 -4.20 -18.24
N ASP A 142 12.29 -4.11 -19.53
CA ASP A 142 13.30 -4.09 -20.60
C ASP A 142 14.24 -2.89 -20.40
N PRO A 143 15.57 -3.11 -20.33
CA PRO A 143 16.53 -2.02 -20.13
C PRO A 143 16.41 -0.91 -21.18
N ARG A 144 16.03 -1.22 -22.41
CA ARG A 144 15.82 -0.25 -23.50
C ARG A 144 14.67 0.71 -23.24
N SER A 145 13.74 0.36 -22.32
CA SER A 145 12.64 1.22 -21.92
C SER A 145 13.01 2.21 -20.80
N ASN A 146 14.28 2.23 -20.37
CA ASN A 146 14.73 3.19 -19.38
C ASN A 146 14.87 4.58 -20.03
N PRO A 147 14.26 5.65 -19.44
CA PRO A 147 14.36 7.00 -20.00
C PRO A 147 15.78 7.52 -20.20
N SER A 148 16.74 7.07 -19.39
CA SER A 148 18.16 7.44 -19.54
C SER A 148 18.80 6.88 -20.82
N GLU A 149 18.19 5.89 -21.46
CA GLU A 149 18.68 5.28 -22.71
C GLU A 149 18.03 5.90 -23.97
N ILE A 150 16.89 6.59 -23.82
CA ILE A 150 16.12 7.13 -24.97
C ILE A 150 16.89 8.22 -25.75
N MET A 151 17.87 8.87 -25.12
CA MET A 151 18.61 9.97 -25.73
C MET A 151 20.04 9.59 -26.18
N LYS A 152 20.43 8.31 -26.16
CA LYS A 152 21.67 7.88 -26.75
C LYS A 152 21.49 7.76 -28.28
N ILE A 153 21.64 8.90 -28.96
CA ILE A 153 21.86 8.91 -30.40
C ILE A 153 23.28 8.35 -30.61
N SER A 154 23.34 7.11 -31.06
CA SER A 154 24.59 6.47 -31.50
C SER A 154 25.07 7.09 -32.81
#